data_59e122bfcae3e33098218ddac738f4ee
#
_entry.id   59e122bfcae3e33098218ddac738f4ee
#
_cell.length_a   1.000
_cell.length_b   1.000
_cell.length_c   1.000
_cell.angle_alpha   90.00
_cell.angle_beta   90.00
_cell.angle_gamma   90.00
#
_symmetry.space_group_name_H-M   'P 1'
#
loop_
_entity.id
_entity.type
_entity.pdbx_description
1 polymer ?
#
loop_
_entity_poly.entity_id
_entity_poly.type
_entity_poly.pdbx_seq_one_letter_code
_entity_poly.pdbx_strand_id
1 'polypeptide(L)'
;MNETTSLEAAHLRVAELVQGLHNRPDTESDTVVAELAEHAAAEIPGAQYAGITLTRNAKRVETPAATHHWPLLLDKIQQRHLEGPCLTAAWEETTVHVRDLESDTRFPNYRRDALAETPIRSIMAFQMFIAGETLGALNVYAEQPDAFGDESR
;
A
#
# COMPACT_ATOMS: atom_id res chain seq x y z
N MET A 1 -18.33 12.92 -11.31
CA MET A 1 -17.22 12.01 -11.07
C MET A 1 -17.65 10.95 -10.07
N ASN A 2 -17.25 9.75 -10.25
CA ASN A 2 -17.68 8.68 -9.38
C ASN A 2 -16.49 7.90 -8.84
N GLU A 3 -16.77 6.97 -7.96
CA GLU A 3 -15.74 6.18 -7.29
C GLU A 3 -14.85 5.44 -8.29
N THR A 4 -15.47 4.88 -9.33
CA THR A 4 -14.73 4.13 -10.34
C THR A 4 -13.69 5.02 -11.01
N THR A 5 -14.04 6.27 -11.31
CA THR A 5 -13.11 7.18 -11.94
C THR A 5 -11.93 7.49 -11.02
N SER A 6 -12.18 7.67 -9.72
CA SER A 6 -11.08 7.90 -8.78
C SER A 6 -10.17 6.70 -8.67
N LEU A 7 -10.73 5.50 -8.64
CA LEU A 7 -9.94 4.29 -8.59
C LEU A 7 -9.15 4.10 -9.88
N GLU A 8 -9.76 4.39 -11.01
CA GLU A 8 -9.07 4.27 -12.29
C GLU A 8 -7.89 5.23 -12.35
N ALA A 9 -8.08 6.46 -11.85
CA ALA A 9 -6.99 7.43 -11.85
C ALA A 9 -5.85 6.96 -10.96
N ALA A 10 -6.17 6.38 -9.79
CA ALA A 10 -5.14 5.86 -8.90
C ALA A 10 -4.41 4.70 -9.54
N HIS A 11 -5.13 3.78 -10.18
CA HIS A 11 -4.50 2.65 -10.88
C HIS A 11 -3.56 3.14 -11.98
N LEU A 12 -3.99 4.12 -12.75
CA LEU A 12 -3.17 4.65 -13.82
C LEU A 12 -1.90 5.27 -13.26
N ARG A 13 -2.01 6.00 -12.16
CA ARG A 13 -0.87 6.63 -11.54
C ARG A 13 0.13 5.61 -11.04
N VAL A 14 -0.38 4.56 -10.39
CA VAL A 14 0.49 3.48 -9.92
C VAL A 14 1.19 2.81 -11.09
N ALA A 15 0.46 2.56 -12.17
CA ALA A 15 1.07 1.92 -13.34
C ALA A 15 2.21 2.76 -13.90
N GLU A 16 2.02 4.08 -13.97
CA GLU A 16 3.07 4.97 -14.46
C GLU A 16 4.29 4.95 -13.55
N LEU A 17 4.07 4.96 -12.24
CA LEU A 17 5.15 4.94 -11.28
C LEU A 17 5.94 3.63 -11.34
N VAL A 18 5.24 2.52 -11.43
CA VAL A 18 5.88 1.21 -11.51
C VAL A 18 6.64 1.07 -12.81
N GLN A 19 6.09 1.60 -13.91
CA GLN A 19 6.79 1.57 -15.19
C GLN A 19 8.11 2.32 -15.09
N GLY A 20 8.10 3.47 -14.40
CA GLY A 20 9.33 4.22 -14.20
C GLY A 20 10.36 3.42 -13.42
N LEU A 21 9.90 2.66 -12.42
CA LEU A 21 10.79 1.81 -11.65
C LEU A 21 11.45 0.76 -12.51
N HIS A 22 10.70 0.12 -13.40
CA HIS A 22 11.24 -0.94 -14.26
C HIS A 22 12.22 -0.42 -15.29
N ASN A 23 12.18 0.87 -15.58
CA ASN A 23 13.10 1.45 -16.57
C ASN A 23 14.39 1.96 -15.95
N ARG A 24 14.61 1.72 -14.67
CA ARG A 24 15.80 2.20 -13.97
C ARG A 24 16.80 1.09 -13.75
N PRO A 25 18.09 1.42 -13.69
CA PRO A 25 19.10 0.40 -13.37
C PRO A 25 18.94 -0.17 -11.97
N ASP A 26 19.35 -1.42 -11.81
CA ASP A 26 19.24 -2.09 -10.50
C ASP A 26 20.05 -1.38 -9.43
N THR A 27 21.15 -0.72 -9.81
CA THR A 27 22.00 -0.06 -8.82
C THR A 27 21.32 1.10 -8.14
N GLU A 28 20.19 1.56 -8.69
CA GLU A 28 19.45 2.66 -8.11
C GLU A 28 18.16 2.19 -7.45
N SER A 29 18.00 0.90 -7.25
CA SER A 29 16.71 0.38 -6.81
C SER A 29 16.26 0.95 -5.47
N ASP A 30 17.17 1.12 -4.50
CA ASP A 30 16.76 1.66 -3.20
C ASP A 30 16.25 3.09 -3.32
N THR A 31 16.95 3.91 -4.12
CA THR A 31 16.53 5.28 -4.35
C THR A 31 15.21 5.32 -5.11
N VAL A 32 15.09 4.46 -6.11
CA VAL A 32 13.88 4.42 -6.93
C VAL A 32 12.67 4.02 -6.08
N VAL A 33 12.84 3.04 -5.21
CA VAL A 33 11.76 2.59 -4.35
C VAL A 33 11.32 3.70 -3.41
N ALA A 34 12.28 4.43 -2.84
CA ALA A 34 11.95 5.56 -1.97
C ALA A 34 11.22 6.65 -2.75
N GLU A 35 11.68 6.95 -3.96
CA GLU A 35 11.01 7.95 -4.78
C GLU A 35 9.59 7.53 -5.14
N LEU A 36 9.41 6.25 -5.43
CA LEU A 36 8.08 5.73 -5.77
C LEU A 36 7.11 5.96 -4.61
N ALA A 37 7.54 5.67 -3.40
CA ALA A 37 6.68 5.88 -2.23
C ALA A 37 6.35 7.35 -2.06
N GLU A 38 7.34 8.24 -2.21
CA GLU A 38 7.11 9.66 -2.05
C GLU A 38 6.17 10.20 -3.12
N HIS A 39 6.34 9.77 -4.36
CA HIS A 39 5.45 10.20 -5.43
C HIS A 39 4.02 9.70 -5.19
N ALA A 40 3.88 8.48 -4.71
CA ALA A 40 2.54 7.95 -4.44
C ALA A 40 1.84 8.77 -3.37
N ALA A 41 2.55 9.11 -2.30
CA ALA A 41 1.95 9.91 -1.24
C ALA A 41 1.56 11.30 -1.73
N ALA A 42 2.35 11.86 -2.66
CA ALA A 42 2.11 13.21 -3.14
C ALA A 42 1.04 13.26 -4.23
N GLU A 43 0.91 12.22 -5.04
CA GLU A 43 0.12 12.32 -6.27
C GLU A 43 -1.16 11.50 -6.27
N ILE A 44 -1.30 10.51 -5.41
CA ILE A 44 -2.55 9.75 -5.36
C ILE A 44 -3.55 10.52 -4.51
N PRO A 45 -4.71 10.85 -5.07
CA PRO A 45 -5.69 11.66 -4.32
C PRO A 45 -6.09 10.97 -3.02
N GLY A 46 -6.04 11.73 -1.94
CA GLY A 46 -6.41 11.22 -0.61
C GLY A 46 -5.27 10.66 0.18
N ALA A 47 -4.13 10.35 -0.44
CA ALA A 47 -3.02 9.73 0.26
C ALA A 47 -2.32 10.72 1.17
N GLN A 48 -2.11 10.32 2.42
CA GLN A 48 -1.30 11.08 3.36
C GLN A 48 0.07 10.44 3.52
N TYR A 49 0.13 9.12 3.47
CA TYR A 49 1.36 8.37 3.64
C TYR A 49 1.43 7.27 2.59
N ALA A 50 2.62 6.80 2.32
CA ALA A 50 2.80 5.68 1.40
C ALA A 50 3.96 4.82 1.86
N GLY A 51 3.93 3.56 1.46
CA GLY A 51 5.00 2.64 1.75
C GLY A 51 4.99 1.51 0.74
N ILE A 52 6.09 0.77 0.72
CA ILE A 52 6.22 -0.39 -0.13
C ILE A 52 6.48 -1.59 0.76
N THR A 53 5.68 -2.62 0.55
CA THR A 53 5.78 -3.87 1.27
C THR A 53 6.35 -4.92 0.34
N LEU A 54 7.38 -5.63 0.76
CA LEU A 54 7.91 -6.77 0.03
C LEU A 54 7.64 -8.03 0.85
N THR A 55 7.26 -9.10 0.16
CA THR A 55 7.05 -10.37 0.81
C THR A 55 8.06 -11.37 0.28
N ARG A 56 8.76 -12.02 1.20
CA ARG A 56 9.70 -13.06 0.85
C ARG A 56 9.20 -14.37 1.43
N ASN A 57 9.00 -15.36 0.57
CA ASN A 57 8.60 -16.72 0.92
C ASN A 57 7.45 -16.81 1.93
N ALA A 58 6.45 -15.97 1.81
CA ALA A 58 5.19 -16.07 2.56
C ALA A 58 5.29 -15.80 4.06
N LYS A 59 6.50 -15.65 4.61
CA LYS A 59 6.62 -15.49 6.05
C LYS A 59 7.38 -14.25 6.47
N ARG A 60 7.96 -13.55 5.51
CA ARG A 60 8.79 -12.41 5.84
C ARG A 60 8.29 -11.17 5.13
N VAL A 61 8.08 -10.13 5.90
CA VAL A 61 7.59 -8.85 5.39
C VAL A 61 8.69 -7.82 5.60
N GLU A 62 9.04 -7.12 4.52
CA GLU A 62 10.04 -6.07 4.57
C GLU A 62 9.44 -4.78 4.05
N THR A 63 9.93 -3.65 4.56
CA THR A 63 9.45 -2.33 4.15
C THR A 63 10.62 -1.53 3.61
N PRO A 64 10.97 -1.71 2.33
CA PRO A 64 12.13 -1.00 1.79
C PRO A 64 11.95 0.51 1.69
N ALA A 65 10.71 1.00 1.72
CA ALA A 65 10.48 2.44 1.67
C ALA A 65 9.17 2.77 2.37
N ALA A 66 9.16 3.90 3.07
CA ALA A 66 7.98 4.42 3.71
C ALA A 66 8.16 5.92 3.87
N THR A 67 7.08 6.68 3.68
CA THR A 67 7.16 8.13 3.83
C THR A 67 6.94 8.59 5.26
N HIS A 68 6.58 7.65 6.13
CA HIS A 68 6.29 7.97 7.53
C HIS A 68 6.46 6.70 8.35
N HIS A 69 6.39 6.86 9.65
CA HIS A 69 6.48 5.75 10.58
C HIS A 69 5.32 4.75 10.47
N TRP A 70 4.11 5.26 10.14
CA TRP A 70 2.93 4.41 10.15
C TRP A 70 2.98 3.24 9.16
N PRO A 71 3.39 3.44 7.90
CA PRO A 71 3.49 2.29 7.00
C PRO A 71 4.45 1.22 7.52
N LEU A 72 5.56 1.64 8.13
CA LEU A 72 6.51 0.70 8.67
C LEU A 72 5.91 -0.11 9.82
N LEU A 73 5.21 0.57 10.72
CA LEU A 73 4.57 -0.11 11.84
C LEU A 73 3.48 -1.06 11.38
N LEU A 74 2.70 -0.64 10.38
CA LEU A 74 1.63 -1.49 9.85
C LEU A 74 2.18 -2.76 9.20
N ASP A 75 3.34 -2.65 8.54
CA ASP A 75 3.98 -3.86 8.00
C ASP A 75 4.45 -4.79 9.11
N LYS A 76 4.92 -4.24 10.22
CA LYS A 76 5.28 -5.08 11.36
C LYS A 76 4.07 -5.82 11.91
N ILE A 77 2.92 -5.17 11.90
CA ILE A 77 1.68 -5.82 12.34
C ILE A 77 1.29 -6.92 11.36
N GLN A 78 1.45 -6.68 10.06
CA GLN A 78 1.20 -7.74 9.08
C GLN A 78 2.13 -8.92 9.29
N GLN A 79 3.41 -8.66 9.58
CA GLN A 79 4.37 -9.72 9.88
C GLN A 79 3.96 -10.49 11.12
N ARG A 80 3.48 -9.78 12.13
CA ARG A 80 3.08 -10.40 13.40
C ARG A 80 1.98 -11.43 13.21
N HIS A 81 1.02 -11.14 12.34
CA HIS A 81 -0.15 -12.00 12.16
C HIS A 81 -0.17 -12.73 10.83
N LEU A 82 0.75 -12.42 9.93
CA LEU A 82 0.76 -12.93 8.56
C LEU A 82 -0.58 -12.68 7.89
N GLU A 83 -1.10 -11.49 8.09
CA GLU A 83 -2.45 -11.11 7.65
C GLU A 83 -2.45 -9.62 7.39
N GLY A 84 -3.12 -9.18 6.33
CA GLY A 84 -3.28 -7.77 6.07
C GLY A 84 -3.50 -7.45 4.61
N PRO A 85 -3.92 -6.21 4.31
CA PRO A 85 -4.27 -5.83 2.95
C PRO A 85 -3.09 -5.84 1.98
N CYS A 86 -1.91 -5.48 2.45
CA CYS A 86 -0.74 -5.43 1.58
C CYS A 86 -0.28 -6.84 1.20
N LEU A 87 -0.37 -7.76 2.15
CA LEU A 87 -0.03 -9.16 1.87
C LEU A 87 -1.02 -9.76 0.90
N THR A 88 -2.31 -9.48 1.08
CA THR A 88 -3.33 -9.98 0.16
C THR A 88 -3.12 -9.43 -1.23
N ALA A 89 -2.84 -8.13 -1.36
CA ALA A 89 -2.58 -7.54 -2.66
C ALA A 89 -1.38 -8.20 -3.34
N ALA A 90 -0.31 -8.43 -2.58
CA ALA A 90 0.91 -9.01 -3.14
C ALA A 90 0.68 -10.45 -3.63
N TRP A 91 -0.06 -11.24 -2.85
CA TRP A 91 -0.20 -12.66 -3.15
C TRP A 91 -1.32 -12.99 -4.11
N GLU A 92 -2.38 -12.18 -4.17
CA GLU A 92 -3.56 -12.53 -4.95
C GLU A 92 -3.70 -11.70 -6.22
N GLU A 93 -2.66 -10.98 -6.59
CA GLU A 93 -2.64 -10.21 -7.84
C GLU A 93 -3.83 -9.28 -7.95
N THR A 94 -4.09 -8.55 -6.88
CA THR A 94 -5.27 -7.71 -6.85
C THR A 94 -4.95 -6.39 -6.16
N THR A 95 -5.87 -5.45 -6.30
CA THR A 95 -5.85 -4.23 -5.54
C THR A 95 -6.78 -4.43 -4.36
N VAL A 96 -6.30 -4.12 -3.16
CA VAL A 96 -7.10 -4.26 -1.96
C VAL A 96 -7.43 -2.86 -1.45
N HIS A 97 -8.71 -2.58 -1.30
CA HIS A 97 -9.18 -1.29 -0.83
C HIS A 97 -9.84 -1.47 0.53
N VAL A 98 -9.23 -0.91 1.57
CA VAL A 98 -9.82 -0.85 2.90
C VAL A 98 -10.43 0.53 3.05
N ARG A 99 -11.75 0.61 2.92
CA ARG A 99 -12.44 1.89 2.96
C ARG A 99 -12.44 2.48 4.36
N ASP A 100 -12.65 1.63 5.35
CA ASP A 100 -12.59 2.05 6.75
C ASP A 100 -12.15 0.84 7.55
N LEU A 101 -10.95 0.95 8.10
CA LEU A 101 -10.34 -0.15 8.84
C LEU A 101 -11.23 -0.58 10.02
N GLU A 102 -11.97 0.36 10.58
CA GLU A 102 -12.81 0.07 11.73
C GLU A 102 -13.91 -0.92 11.41
N SER A 103 -14.40 -0.93 10.19
CA SER A 103 -15.51 -1.81 9.80
C SER A 103 -15.10 -2.94 8.89
N ASP A 104 -13.83 -3.04 8.51
CA ASP A 104 -13.38 -4.08 7.59
C ASP A 104 -13.12 -5.36 8.37
N THR A 105 -13.83 -6.42 8.01
CA THR A 105 -13.76 -7.69 8.75
C THR A 105 -12.81 -8.72 8.13
N ARG A 106 -12.17 -8.37 7.02
CA ARG A 106 -11.31 -9.33 6.31
C ARG A 106 -10.02 -9.67 7.05
N PHE A 107 -9.53 -8.75 7.87
CA PHE A 107 -8.24 -8.89 8.54
C PHE A 107 -8.39 -8.63 10.03
N PRO A 108 -9.03 -9.53 10.77
CA PRO A 108 -9.44 -9.22 12.15
C PRO A 108 -8.28 -8.95 13.11
N ASN A 109 -7.20 -9.69 13.02
CA ASN A 109 -6.08 -9.47 13.94
C ASN A 109 -5.29 -8.23 13.57
N TYR A 110 -5.05 -8.05 12.28
CA TYR A 110 -4.39 -6.85 11.78
C TYR A 110 -5.21 -5.61 12.15
N ARG A 111 -6.52 -5.68 11.92
CA ARG A 111 -7.42 -4.57 12.20
C ARG A 111 -7.35 -4.14 13.66
N ARG A 112 -7.42 -5.12 14.57
CA ARG A 112 -7.39 -4.81 15.99
C ARG A 112 -6.12 -4.06 16.37
N ASP A 113 -4.97 -4.56 15.94
CA ASP A 113 -3.71 -3.96 16.33
C ASP A 113 -3.46 -2.65 15.59
N ALA A 114 -3.85 -2.57 14.32
CA ALA A 114 -3.67 -1.35 13.55
C ALA A 114 -4.49 -0.20 14.14
N LEU A 115 -5.73 -0.47 14.54
CA LEU A 115 -6.56 0.56 15.15
C LEU A 115 -6.01 0.98 16.51
N ALA A 116 -5.42 0.04 17.24
CA ALA A 116 -4.88 0.34 18.57
C ALA A 116 -3.56 1.12 18.50
N GLU A 117 -2.76 0.88 17.47
CA GLU A 117 -1.40 1.40 17.43
C GLU A 117 -1.19 2.53 16.43
N THR A 118 -2.12 2.76 15.53
CA THR A 118 -1.98 3.82 14.52
C THR A 118 -3.30 4.58 14.35
N PRO A 119 -3.23 5.80 13.77
CA PRO A 119 -4.46 6.53 13.44
C PRO A 119 -4.99 6.21 12.04
N ILE A 120 -4.43 5.22 11.37
CA ILE A 120 -4.81 4.93 9.98
C ILE A 120 -6.19 4.32 9.89
N ARG A 121 -7.00 4.82 8.94
CA ARG A 121 -8.36 4.36 8.76
C ARG A 121 -8.64 3.85 7.36
N SER A 122 -7.98 4.36 6.33
CA SER A 122 -8.18 3.83 4.98
C SER A 122 -6.85 3.49 4.33
N ILE A 123 -6.87 2.44 3.51
CA ILE A 123 -5.67 1.88 2.89
C ILE A 123 -6.01 1.42 1.48
N MET A 124 -5.13 1.71 0.52
CA MET A 124 -5.18 1.04 -0.78
C MET A 124 -3.84 0.37 -1.02
N ALA A 125 -3.89 -0.89 -1.39
CA ALA A 125 -2.69 -1.68 -1.65
C ALA A 125 -2.75 -2.19 -3.08
N PHE A 126 -1.70 -1.91 -3.85
CA PHE A 126 -1.61 -2.29 -5.27
C PHE A 126 -0.47 -3.28 -5.43
N GLN A 127 -0.77 -4.43 -6.02
CA GLN A 127 0.28 -5.41 -6.27
C GLN A 127 1.35 -4.84 -7.18
N MET A 128 2.60 -5.21 -6.91
CA MET A 128 3.69 -4.88 -7.81
C MET A 128 4.76 -5.96 -7.76
N PHE A 129 5.55 -6.04 -8.83
CA PHE A 129 6.68 -6.94 -8.89
C PHE A 129 7.96 -6.10 -8.85
N ILE A 130 8.90 -6.51 -8.02
CA ILE A 130 10.18 -5.84 -7.91
C ILE A 130 11.25 -6.88 -8.19
N ALA A 131 12.20 -6.54 -9.06
CA ALA A 131 13.29 -7.43 -9.43
C ALA A 131 12.78 -8.78 -9.93
N GLY A 132 11.74 -8.74 -10.74
CA GLY A 132 11.24 -9.92 -11.47
C GLY A 132 10.41 -10.87 -10.66
N GLU A 133 10.93 -11.42 -9.60
CA GLU A 133 10.24 -12.47 -8.88
C GLU A 133 9.73 -12.08 -7.50
N THR A 134 10.20 -10.96 -6.98
CA THR A 134 9.78 -10.55 -5.64
C THR A 134 8.41 -9.91 -5.71
N LEU A 135 7.47 -10.45 -4.95
CA LEU A 135 6.13 -9.91 -4.88
C LEU A 135 6.05 -8.84 -3.82
N GLY A 136 5.28 -7.81 -4.11
CA GLY A 136 5.12 -6.73 -3.16
C GLY A 136 3.86 -5.94 -3.42
N ALA A 137 3.73 -4.86 -2.70
CA ALA A 137 2.60 -3.96 -2.83
C ALA A 137 3.06 -2.53 -2.61
N LEU A 138 2.52 -1.63 -3.43
CA LEU A 138 2.62 -0.20 -3.19
C LEU A 138 1.36 0.18 -2.43
N ASN A 139 1.53 0.82 -1.29
CA ASN A 139 0.40 1.10 -0.41
C ASN A 139 0.29 2.58 -0.12
N VAL A 140 -0.94 3.09 -0.09
CA VAL A 140 -1.20 4.44 0.35
C VAL A 140 -2.18 4.39 1.51
N TYR A 141 -2.04 5.36 2.42
CA TYR A 141 -2.74 5.34 3.71
C TYR A 141 -3.27 6.71 4.03
N ALA A 142 -4.39 6.75 4.76
CA ALA A 142 -4.94 7.99 5.25
C ALA A 142 -5.59 7.79 6.60
N GLU A 143 -5.62 8.87 7.39
CA GLU A 143 -6.24 8.84 8.72
C GLU A 143 -7.75 9.03 8.64
N GLN A 144 -8.27 9.40 7.46
CA GLN A 144 -9.70 9.55 7.25
C GLN A 144 -10.27 8.29 6.64
N PRO A 145 -11.48 7.88 7.04
CA PRO A 145 -12.14 6.80 6.31
C PRO A 145 -12.55 7.27 4.92
N ASP A 146 -12.66 6.34 4.01
CA ASP A 146 -13.09 6.61 2.63
C ASP A 146 -12.24 7.65 1.91
N ALA A 147 -10.94 7.69 2.20
CA ALA A 147 -10.07 8.71 1.63
C ALA A 147 -9.81 8.50 0.14
N PHE A 148 -9.97 7.28 -0.37
CA PHE A 148 -9.53 6.93 -1.72
C PHE A 148 -10.65 6.67 -2.71
N GLY A 149 -11.90 6.73 -2.28
CA GLY A 149 -12.99 6.53 -3.19
C GLY A 149 -13.83 7.77 -3.30
N ASP A 150 -14.63 7.86 -4.32
CA ASP A 150 -15.48 9.00 -4.43
C ASP A 150 -16.86 8.79 -3.91
N GLU A 151 -17.12 7.65 -3.35
CA GLU A 151 -18.38 7.43 -2.68
C GLU A 151 -18.47 8.23 -1.40
N SER A 152 -17.40 8.88 -1.06
CA SER A 152 -17.42 9.76 0.10
C SER A 152 -18.29 10.99 -0.16
N ARG A 153 -18.68 11.19 -1.38
CA ARG A 153 -19.56 12.27 -1.69
C ARG A 153 -20.91 12.07 -1.12
#